data_1d4bd5b8e233efacb923a13a534aa7ac
#
_entry.id   1d4bd5b8e233efacb923a13a534aa7ac
#
_cell.length_a   1.000
_cell.length_b   1.000
_cell.length_c   1.000
_cell.angle_alpha   90.00
_cell.angle_beta   90.00
_cell.angle_gamma   90.00
#
_symmetry.space_group_name_H-M   'P 1'
#
loop_
_entity.id
_entity.type
_entity.pdbx_description
1 polymer ?
#
loop_
_entity_poly.entity_id
_entity_poly.type
_entity_poly.pdbx_seq_one_letter_code
_entity_poly.pdbx_strand_id
1 'polypeptide(L)'
;MKVKNIVILGGGTAGWMTANVLQKKWQHLGISISLVESPDIGIVGVGEGSTPKLKYFFDSLDISESEWMPECNATYKNGISFKNWSTVPGYEEYFHPFGCSLDFVTLKFLYNNATLRRKGIDVTANPNRFSLMASLAEKKLAPIASANFPFHFQYGYHFDSVLIGKFLQKKAEEVGINHIQATVKNIELNSNGDITSLKLNNDQTLYGDFFIDCSGFAAILLEKTLKVPFISFSDNLFNDSAIAIPTEIDQNI
;
A
#
# COMPACT_ATOMS: atom_id res chain seq x y z
N MET A 1 8.01 -20.52 -23.61
CA MET A 1 6.90 -21.20 -22.88
C MET A 1 5.76 -20.20 -22.75
N LYS A 2 4.51 -20.59 -22.98
CA LYS A 2 3.34 -19.70 -22.79
C LYS A 2 2.83 -19.92 -21.37
N VAL A 3 2.90 -18.90 -20.50
CA VAL A 3 2.35 -18.97 -19.14
C VAL A 3 0.82 -19.14 -19.21
N LYS A 4 0.30 -20.15 -18.52
CA LYS A 4 -1.13 -20.43 -18.41
C LYS A 4 -1.61 -20.50 -16.99
N ASN A 5 -0.73 -20.91 -16.05
CA ASN A 5 -1.07 -21.10 -14.65
C ASN A 5 -0.12 -20.26 -13.79
N ILE A 6 -0.68 -19.32 -13.06
CA ILE A 6 0.05 -18.50 -12.11
C ILE A 6 -0.35 -18.91 -10.68
N VAL A 7 0.63 -19.11 -9.83
CA VAL A 7 0.43 -19.45 -8.43
C VAL A 7 0.97 -18.32 -7.55
N ILE A 8 0.11 -17.77 -6.70
CA ILE A 8 0.47 -16.76 -5.70
C ILE A 8 0.50 -17.45 -4.34
N LEU A 9 1.62 -17.38 -3.64
CA LEU A 9 1.75 -17.89 -2.29
C LEU A 9 1.67 -16.78 -1.27
N GLY A 10 0.61 -16.79 -0.47
CA GLY A 10 0.34 -15.85 0.61
C GLY A 10 -0.94 -15.04 0.38
N GLY A 11 -1.88 -15.12 1.33
CA GLY A 11 -3.19 -14.48 1.33
C GLY A 11 -3.25 -13.16 2.12
N GLY A 12 -2.10 -12.52 2.36
CA GLY A 12 -2.08 -11.18 2.89
C GLY A 12 -2.52 -10.12 1.87
N THR A 13 -2.57 -8.86 2.27
CA THR A 13 -2.98 -7.74 1.40
C THR A 13 -2.22 -7.73 0.07
N ALA A 14 -0.90 -7.99 0.09
CA ALA A 14 -0.08 -8.03 -1.13
C ALA A 14 -0.50 -9.14 -2.10
N GLY A 15 -0.82 -10.34 -1.58
CA GLY A 15 -1.29 -11.45 -2.40
C GLY A 15 -2.62 -11.16 -3.07
N TRP A 16 -3.59 -10.67 -2.31
CA TRP A 16 -4.91 -10.32 -2.86
C TRP A 16 -4.86 -9.12 -3.81
N MET A 17 -4.03 -8.10 -3.55
CA MET A 17 -3.78 -7.02 -4.50
C MET A 17 -3.22 -7.56 -5.82
N THR A 18 -2.21 -8.44 -5.73
CA THR A 18 -1.58 -9.07 -6.88
C THR A 18 -2.60 -9.89 -7.69
N ALA A 19 -3.41 -10.73 -7.02
CA ALA A 19 -4.42 -11.55 -7.65
C ALA A 19 -5.42 -10.70 -8.46
N ASN A 20 -5.99 -9.66 -7.84
CA ASN A 20 -6.96 -8.77 -8.50
C ASN A 20 -6.36 -8.06 -9.72
N VAL A 21 -5.14 -7.51 -9.60
CA VAL A 21 -4.49 -6.81 -10.71
C VAL A 21 -4.20 -7.76 -11.88
N LEU A 22 -3.65 -8.94 -11.59
CA LEU A 22 -3.34 -9.92 -12.63
C LEU A 22 -4.59 -10.42 -13.32
N GLN A 23 -5.64 -10.74 -12.57
CA GLN A 23 -6.91 -11.17 -13.11
C GLN A 23 -7.50 -10.08 -14.02
N LYS A 24 -7.58 -8.84 -13.56
CA LYS A 24 -8.08 -7.72 -14.36
C LYS A 24 -7.30 -7.51 -15.65
N LYS A 25 -5.98 -7.64 -15.59
CA LYS A 25 -5.09 -7.40 -16.74
C LYS A 25 -5.05 -8.57 -17.73
N TRP A 26 -5.16 -9.81 -17.26
CA TRP A 26 -4.85 -11.00 -18.05
C TRP A 26 -5.99 -12.01 -18.22
N GLN A 27 -7.18 -11.73 -17.67
CA GLN A 27 -8.36 -12.60 -17.85
C GLN A 27 -8.64 -12.94 -19.33
N HIS A 28 -8.40 -11.98 -20.24
CA HIS A 28 -8.61 -12.15 -21.67
C HIS A 28 -7.57 -13.07 -22.33
N LEU A 29 -6.46 -13.41 -21.66
CA LEU A 29 -5.42 -14.30 -22.16
C LEU A 29 -5.66 -15.77 -21.81
N GLY A 30 -6.73 -16.08 -21.08
CA GLY A 30 -7.04 -17.43 -20.61
C GLY A 30 -6.00 -17.98 -19.62
N ILE A 31 -5.41 -17.09 -18.80
CA ILE A 31 -4.50 -17.45 -17.71
C ILE A 31 -5.31 -17.78 -16.47
N SER A 32 -5.02 -18.93 -15.87
CA SER A 32 -5.57 -19.33 -14.57
C SER A 32 -4.69 -18.79 -13.44
N ILE A 33 -5.29 -18.21 -12.43
CA ILE A 33 -4.59 -17.69 -11.26
C ILE A 33 -5.11 -18.40 -10.02
N SER A 34 -4.19 -19.00 -9.27
CA SER A 34 -4.47 -19.62 -7.97
C SER A 34 -3.74 -18.86 -6.87
N LEU A 35 -4.42 -18.61 -5.76
CA LEU A 35 -3.80 -18.06 -4.55
C LEU A 35 -3.90 -19.10 -3.43
N VAL A 36 -2.77 -19.40 -2.82
CA VAL A 36 -2.66 -20.33 -1.69
C VAL A 36 -2.34 -19.56 -0.44
N GLU A 37 -3.12 -19.75 0.60
CA GLU A 37 -2.83 -19.20 1.93
C GLU A 37 -3.06 -20.25 3.03
N SER A 38 -2.25 -20.17 4.08
CA SER A 38 -2.44 -20.99 5.26
C SER A 38 -3.57 -20.43 6.12
N PRO A 39 -4.55 -21.22 6.51
CA PRO A 39 -5.61 -20.79 7.44
C PRO A 39 -5.06 -20.49 8.86
N ASP A 40 -3.88 -21.01 9.18
CA ASP A 40 -3.27 -20.87 10.50
C ASP A 40 -2.41 -19.59 10.65
N ILE A 41 -2.14 -18.90 9.54
CA ILE A 41 -1.31 -17.69 9.53
C ILE A 41 -2.21 -16.49 9.25
N GLY A 42 -2.40 -15.65 10.27
CA GLY A 42 -3.17 -14.42 10.13
C GLY A 42 -2.45 -13.35 9.28
N ILE A 43 -3.23 -12.36 8.84
CA ILE A 43 -2.67 -11.17 8.19
C ILE A 43 -1.88 -10.38 9.23
N VAL A 44 -0.60 -10.14 8.96
CA VAL A 44 0.20 -9.21 9.75
C VAL A 44 -0.17 -7.80 9.30
N GLY A 45 -1.02 -7.15 10.06
CA GLY A 45 -1.46 -5.80 9.74
C GLY A 45 -2.20 -5.17 10.89
N VAL A 46 -2.19 -3.87 10.88
CA VAL A 46 -2.82 -2.98 11.87
C VAL A 46 -3.64 -1.94 11.11
N GLY A 47 -4.07 -0.86 11.77
CA GLY A 47 -4.55 0.32 11.04
C GLY A 47 -3.40 0.90 10.20
N GLU A 48 -3.63 1.08 8.92
CA GLU A 48 -2.59 1.49 7.99
C GLU A 48 -2.90 2.83 7.31
N GLY A 49 -1.83 3.51 6.89
CA GLY A 49 -1.93 4.73 6.12
C GLY A 49 -1.24 4.61 4.76
N SER A 50 -1.99 4.72 3.68
CA SER A 50 -1.44 4.64 2.34
C SER A 50 -0.82 5.93 1.83
N THR A 51 -0.10 5.80 0.72
CA THR A 51 0.20 6.89 -0.21
C THR A 51 -0.93 7.02 -1.24
N PRO A 52 -0.92 8.06 -2.11
CA PRO A 52 -1.90 8.20 -3.19
C PRO A 52 -1.93 7.03 -4.19
N LYS A 53 -0.94 6.15 -4.17
CA LYS A 53 -0.89 4.98 -5.06
C LYS A 53 -2.04 3.99 -4.82
N LEU A 54 -2.59 3.93 -3.61
CA LEU A 54 -3.72 3.05 -3.33
C LEU A 54 -4.98 3.47 -4.10
N LYS A 55 -5.19 4.78 -4.31
CA LYS A 55 -6.29 5.25 -5.18
C LYS A 55 -6.13 4.72 -6.60
N TYR A 56 -4.94 4.86 -7.19
CA TYR A 56 -4.68 4.34 -8.53
C TYR A 56 -4.85 2.82 -8.64
N PHE A 57 -4.56 2.09 -7.57
CA PHE A 57 -4.81 0.66 -7.52
C PHE A 57 -6.31 0.36 -7.65
N PHE A 58 -7.17 0.94 -6.81
CA PHE A 58 -8.61 0.74 -6.87
C PHE A 58 -9.22 1.26 -8.19
N ASP A 59 -8.80 2.43 -8.65
CA ASP A 59 -9.24 2.96 -9.96
C ASP A 59 -8.91 1.99 -11.12
N SER A 60 -7.73 1.32 -11.07
CA SER A 60 -7.32 0.34 -12.09
C SER A 60 -8.15 -0.94 -12.11
N LEU A 61 -8.86 -1.20 -11.02
CA LEU A 61 -9.79 -2.32 -10.86
C LEU A 61 -11.24 -1.92 -11.11
N ASP A 62 -11.53 -0.64 -11.39
CA ASP A 62 -12.87 -0.06 -11.49
C ASP A 62 -13.67 -0.18 -10.17
N ILE A 63 -12.98 -0.16 -9.02
CA ILE A 63 -13.59 -0.21 -7.69
C ILE A 63 -13.67 1.21 -7.12
N SER A 64 -14.88 1.69 -6.85
CA SER A 64 -15.12 3.05 -6.36
C SER A 64 -14.83 3.20 -4.86
N GLU A 65 -14.51 4.42 -4.43
CA GLU A 65 -14.34 4.75 -3.00
C GLU A 65 -15.60 4.47 -2.18
N SER A 66 -16.78 4.74 -2.75
CA SER A 66 -18.07 4.47 -2.12
C SER A 66 -18.34 2.97 -1.89
N GLU A 67 -17.63 2.11 -2.61
CA GLU A 67 -17.74 0.66 -2.46
C GLU A 67 -16.79 0.13 -1.38
N TRP A 68 -15.50 0.46 -1.45
CA TRP A 68 -14.51 -0.17 -0.59
C TRP A 68 -14.29 0.57 0.75
N MET A 69 -14.36 1.91 0.78
CA MET A 69 -14.04 2.66 1.99
C MET A 69 -14.95 2.32 3.19
N PRO A 70 -16.28 2.18 3.03
CA PRO A 70 -17.15 1.79 4.14
C PRO A 70 -16.86 0.38 4.66
N GLU A 71 -16.55 -0.58 3.77
CA GLU A 71 -16.25 -1.96 4.16
C GLU A 71 -14.90 -2.10 4.88
N CYS A 72 -13.98 -1.14 4.68
CA CYS A 72 -12.62 -1.16 5.23
C CYS A 72 -12.40 -0.13 6.36
N ASN A 73 -13.44 0.50 6.89
CA ASN A 73 -13.34 1.60 7.86
C ASN A 73 -12.36 2.68 7.41
N ALA A 74 -12.34 2.97 6.12
CA ALA A 74 -11.35 3.86 5.53
C ALA A 74 -11.74 5.33 5.66
N THR A 75 -10.73 6.16 5.86
CA THR A 75 -10.84 7.63 5.87
C THR A 75 -9.79 8.25 4.96
N TYR A 76 -9.99 9.52 4.58
CA TYR A 76 -9.02 10.23 3.74
C TYR A 76 -7.77 10.63 4.52
N LYS A 77 -6.63 10.64 3.83
CA LYS A 77 -5.34 11.07 4.33
C LYS A 77 -4.76 12.14 3.41
N ASN A 78 -4.62 13.36 3.93
CA ASN A 78 -4.15 14.52 3.16
C ASN A 78 -2.61 14.63 3.11
N GLY A 79 -1.92 13.93 4.00
CA GLY A 79 -0.46 13.99 4.13
C GLY A 79 0.02 13.34 5.41
N ILE A 80 1.19 13.75 5.87
CA ILE A 80 1.86 13.20 7.06
C ILE A 80 2.36 14.37 7.92
N SER A 81 1.99 14.37 9.20
CA SER A 81 2.54 15.32 10.18
C SER A 81 3.80 14.74 10.81
N PHE A 82 4.89 15.50 10.76
CA PHE A 82 6.15 15.18 11.42
C PHE A 82 6.30 16.08 12.63
N LYS A 83 6.16 15.52 13.83
CA LYS A 83 6.29 16.22 15.11
C LYS A 83 7.67 15.94 15.70
N ASN A 84 8.24 16.95 16.38
CA ASN A 84 9.58 16.91 16.95
C ASN A 84 10.68 16.56 15.91
N TRP A 85 10.46 16.99 14.67
CA TRP A 85 11.38 16.75 13.55
C TRP A 85 12.66 17.59 13.66
N SER A 86 12.54 18.79 14.21
CA SER A 86 13.65 19.74 14.34
C SER A 86 13.71 20.30 15.76
N THR A 87 14.91 20.63 16.21
CA THR A 87 15.16 21.34 17.48
C THR A 87 15.22 22.85 17.31
N VAL A 88 15.01 23.37 16.09
CA VAL A 88 15.00 24.81 15.82
C VAL A 88 13.66 25.41 16.26
N PRO A 89 13.66 26.39 17.17
CA PRO A 89 12.43 27.03 17.67
C PRO A 89 11.55 27.56 16.54
N GLY A 90 10.26 27.17 16.58
CA GLY A 90 9.26 27.51 15.55
C GLY A 90 9.30 26.63 14.29
N TYR A 91 10.14 25.57 14.28
CA TYR A 91 10.24 24.59 13.19
C TYR A 91 10.25 23.17 13.73
N GLU A 92 9.68 22.92 14.88
CA GLU A 92 9.63 21.61 15.55
C GLU A 92 8.76 20.63 14.79
N GLU A 93 7.76 21.12 14.09
CA GLU A 93 6.86 20.28 13.29
C GLU A 93 6.62 20.86 11.91
N TYR A 94 6.31 19.97 10.97
CA TYR A 94 5.79 20.35 9.68
C TYR A 94 4.82 19.28 9.16
N PHE A 95 3.91 19.71 8.31
CA PHE A 95 3.02 18.83 7.58
C PHE A 95 3.58 18.59 6.17
N HIS A 96 3.76 17.32 5.80
CA HIS A 96 4.13 16.90 4.45
C HIS A 96 2.85 16.57 3.67
N PRO A 97 2.32 17.50 2.89
CA PRO A 97 1.07 17.29 2.16
C PRO A 97 1.27 16.31 1.02
N PHE A 98 0.23 15.56 0.68
CA PHE A 98 0.12 14.99 -0.66
C PHE A 98 -0.22 16.11 -1.65
N GLY A 99 0.25 15.99 -2.90
CA GLY A 99 0.20 17.14 -3.81
C GLY A 99 -1.20 17.49 -4.31
N CYS A 100 -1.39 18.78 -4.56
CA CYS A 100 -2.45 19.29 -5.39
C CYS A 100 -1.81 20.03 -6.57
N SER A 101 -2.41 19.99 -7.76
CA SER A 101 -1.85 20.71 -8.91
C SER A 101 -1.78 22.22 -8.71
N LEU A 102 -2.62 22.78 -7.83
CA LEU A 102 -2.53 24.19 -7.40
C LEU A 102 -1.22 24.45 -6.63
N ASP A 103 -0.72 23.50 -5.86
CA ASP A 103 0.46 23.67 -5.02
C ASP A 103 1.73 23.97 -5.85
N PHE A 104 1.80 23.51 -7.09
CA PHE A 104 2.90 23.84 -8.01
C PHE A 104 3.02 25.33 -8.31
N VAL A 105 1.91 26.06 -8.25
CA VAL A 105 1.91 27.52 -8.40
C VAL A 105 2.34 28.19 -7.11
N THR A 106 1.80 27.76 -5.98
CA THR A 106 2.05 28.38 -4.67
C THR A 106 3.45 28.11 -4.14
N LEU A 107 4.06 26.96 -4.46
CA LEU A 107 5.45 26.63 -4.10
C LEU A 107 6.48 27.64 -4.63
N LYS A 108 6.23 28.28 -5.78
CA LYS A 108 7.12 29.33 -6.28
C LYS A 108 7.21 30.51 -5.31
N PHE A 109 6.08 30.86 -4.70
CA PHE A 109 6.04 31.93 -3.70
C PHE A 109 6.76 31.51 -2.40
N LEU A 110 6.61 30.27 -1.97
CA LEU A 110 7.37 29.72 -0.85
C LEU A 110 8.88 29.84 -1.07
N TYR A 111 9.40 29.43 -2.22
CA TYR A 111 10.83 29.51 -2.54
C TYR A 111 11.33 30.96 -2.57
N ASN A 112 10.55 31.87 -3.12
CA ASN A 112 10.88 33.30 -3.11
C ASN A 112 10.93 33.82 -1.68
N ASN A 113 9.94 33.53 -0.85
CA ASN A 113 9.89 33.95 0.54
C ASN A 113 11.03 33.35 1.37
N ALA A 114 11.35 32.07 1.16
CA ALA A 114 12.50 31.44 1.81
C ALA A 114 13.83 32.13 1.44
N THR A 115 13.96 32.58 0.19
CA THR A 115 15.14 33.37 -0.25
C THR A 115 15.18 34.74 0.38
N LEU A 116 14.05 35.43 0.50
CA LEU A 116 13.92 36.72 1.16
C LEU A 116 14.29 36.62 2.66
N ARG A 117 13.81 35.60 3.36
CA ARG A 117 14.17 35.35 4.77
C ARG A 117 15.66 35.14 4.97
N ARG A 118 16.35 34.43 4.09
CA ARG A 118 17.82 34.28 4.13
C ARG A 118 18.55 35.62 3.99
N LYS A 119 17.91 36.63 3.40
CA LYS A 119 18.40 38.01 3.27
C LYS A 119 17.96 38.92 4.42
N GLY A 120 17.34 38.35 5.48
CA GLY A 120 16.89 39.09 6.65
C GLY A 120 15.52 39.79 6.49
N ILE A 121 14.78 39.53 5.40
CA ILE A 121 13.46 40.14 5.20
C ILE A 121 12.43 39.30 5.92
N ASP A 122 11.59 39.88 6.76
CA ASP A 122 10.55 39.22 7.52
C ASP A 122 9.30 38.95 6.62
N VAL A 123 9.24 37.75 6.06
CA VAL A 123 8.12 37.24 5.26
C VAL A 123 7.83 35.82 5.69
N THR A 124 6.56 35.36 5.55
CA THR A 124 6.22 33.99 5.89
C THR A 124 6.85 33.01 4.90
N ALA A 125 7.52 31.98 5.42
CA ALA A 125 8.08 30.86 4.65
C ALA A 125 7.72 29.51 5.29
N ASN A 126 6.61 29.46 6.04
CA ASN A 126 6.07 28.23 6.56
C ASN A 126 5.39 27.46 5.40
N PRO A 127 5.85 26.22 5.05
CA PRO A 127 5.33 25.45 3.94
C PRO A 127 3.81 25.22 3.99
N ASN A 128 3.25 25.06 5.20
CA ASN A 128 1.83 24.78 5.38
C ASN A 128 0.92 25.92 4.85
N ARG A 129 1.45 27.15 4.76
CA ARG A 129 0.72 28.32 4.23
C ARG A 129 0.65 28.34 2.70
N PHE A 130 1.39 27.45 2.04
CA PHE A 130 1.49 27.38 0.58
C PHE A 130 0.93 26.08 0.03
N SER A 131 0.25 25.26 0.86
CA SER A 131 -0.36 24.02 0.45
C SER A 131 -1.85 23.99 0.80
N LEU A 132 -2.66 23.68 -0.20
CA LEU A 132 -4.09 23.48 -0.01
C LEU A 132 -4.35 22.24 0.86
N MET A 133 -3.59 21.16 0.65
CA MET A 133 -3.75 19.92 1.41
C MET A 133 -3.43 20.10 2.90
N ALA A 134 -2.44 20.94 3.23
CA ALA A 134 -2.15 21.31 4.61
C ALA A 134 -3.34 22.06 5.26
N SER A 135 -3.94 22.98 4.52
CA SER A 135 -5.13 23.72 4.99
C SER A 135 -6.36 22.82 5.15
N LEU A 136 -6.54 21.82 4.28
CA LEU A 136 -7.61 20.82 4.44
C LEU A 136 -7.39 19.95 5.68
N ALA A 137 -6.15 19.51 5.90
CA ALA A 137 -5.79 18.71 7.07
C ALA A 137 -6.01 19.49 8.38
N GLU A 138 -5.55 20.75 8.46
CA GLU A 138 -5.76 21.63 9.62
C GLU A 138 -7.25 21.80 9.95
N LYS A 139 -8.09 21.88 8.92
CA LYS A 139 -9.54 22.03 9.06
C LYS A 139 -10.30 20.71 9.14
N LYS A 140 -9.62 19.58 9.16
CA LYS A 140 -10.22 18.21 9.16
C LYS A 140 -11.19 17.99 8.00
N LEU A 141 -10.87 18.52 6.82
CA LEU A 141 -11.70 18.40 5.61
C LEU A 141 -11.16 17.32 4.68
N ALA A 142 -12.11 16.61 4.06
CA ALA A 142 -11.78 15.62 3.04
C ALA A 142 -11.31 16.31 1.74
N PRO A 143 -10.37 15.69 0.99
CA PRO A 143 -9.86 16.22 -0.28
C PRO A 143 -10.82 15.95 -1.45
N ILE A 144 -12.10 16.19 -1.24
CA ILE A 144 -13.16 16.00 -2.25
C ILE A 144 -13.54 17.36 -2.82
N ALA A 145 -13.31 17.53 -4.10
CA ALA A 145 -13.63 18.75 -4.80
C ALA A 145 -15.02 18.68 -5.46
N SER A 146 -15.63 19.84 -5.65
CA SER A 146 -16.78 19.95 -6.55
C SER A 146 -16.38 19.63 -8.00
N ALA A 147 -17.36 19.22 -8.81
CA ALA A 147 -17.14 18.86 -10.22
C ALA A 147 -16.44 19.95 -11.05
N ASN A 148 -16.59 21.22 -10.65
CA ASN A 148 -16.02 22.37 -11.36
C ASN A 148 -14.66 22.83 -10.82
N PHE A 149 -14.06 22.11 -9.85
CA PHE A 149 -12.75 22.46 -9.33
C PHE A 149 -11.66 22.03 -10.32
N PRO A 150 -10.83 22.96 -10.84
CA PRO A 150 -9.96 22.68 -11.98
C PRO A 150 -8.63 22.01 -11.60
N PHE A 151 -8.42 21.70 -10.32
CA PHE A 151 -7.16 21.13 -9.82
C PHE A 151 -7.33 19.70 -9.33
N HIS A 152 -6.33 18.87 -9.57
CA HIS A 152 -6.32 17.48 -9.11
C HIS A 152 -5.70 17.37 -7.73
N PHE A 153 -6.41 16.67 -6.83
CA PHE A 153 -5.88 16.26 -5.54
C PHE A 153 -5.17 14.91 -5.61
N GLN A 154 -4.07 14.82 -4.88
CA GLN A 154 -3.46 13.53 -4.53
C GLN A 154 -3.68 13.31 -3.03
N TYR A 155 -4.28 12.20 -2.68
CA TYR A 155 -4.54 11.83 -1.30
C TYR A 155 -4.40 10.33 -1.11
N GLY A 156 -4.14 9.92 0.11
CA GLY A 156 -4.15 8.54 0.52
C GLY A 156 -5.34 8.25 1.43
N TYR A 157 -5.24 7.15 2.16
CA TYR A 157 -6.28 6.69 3.06
C TYR A 157 -5.66 6.14 4.33
N HIS A 158 -6.43 6.16 5.43
CA HIS A 158 -6.23 5.27 6.55
C HIS A 158 -7.30 4.19 6.48
N PHE A 159 -6.97 2.95 6.82
CA PHE A 159 -7.88 1.81 6.70
C PHE A 159 -7.46 0.67 7.63
N ASP A 160 -8.38 -0.26 7.87
CA ASP A 160 -8.12 -1.50 8.56
C ASP A 160 -7.53 -2.53 7.58
N SER A 161 -6.33 -3.04 7.88
CA SER A 161 -5.61 -3.96 7.00
C SER A 161 -6.25 -5.35 6.90
N VAL A 162 -6.96 -5.79 7.94
CA VAL A 162 -7.70 -7.05 7.91
C VAL A 162 -8.94 -6.93 7.03
N LEU A 163 -9.66 -5.80 7.17
CA LEU A 163 -10.85 -5.55 6.37
C LEU A 163 -10.54 -5.38 4.88
N ILE A 164 -9.48 -4.64 4.54
CA ILE A 164 -9.08 -4.48 3.13
C ILE A 164 -8.63 -5.81 2.52
N GLY A 165 -7.94 -6.67 3.30
CA GLY A 165 -7.59 -8.03 2.87
C GLY A 165 -8.82 -8.85 2.52
N LYS A 166 -9.82 -8.88 3.41
CA LYS A 166 -11.10 -9.59 3.19
C LYS A 166 -11.89 -9.02 2.00
N PHE A 167 -11.92 -7.70 1.87
CA PHE A 167 -12.58 -7.05 0.75
C PHE A 167 -11.94 -7.46 -0.59
N LEU A 168 -10.61 -7.42 -0.68
CA LEU A 168 -9.87 -7.81 -1.87
C LEU A 168 -9.99 -9.31 -2.18
N GLN A 169 -10.02 -10.17 -1.15
CA GLN A 169 -10.32 -11.59 -1.31
C GLN A 169 -11.68 -11.80 -1.97
N LYS A 170 -12.74 -11.21 -1.40
CA LYS A 170 -14.10 -11.28 -1.95
C LYS A 170 -14.12 -10.85 -3.41
N LYS A 171 -13.48 -9.72 -3.75
CA LYS A 171 -13.39 -9.24 -5.14
C LYS A 171 -12.64 -10.19 -6.07
N ALA A 172 -11.56 -10.79 -5.61
CA ALA A 172 -10.80 -11.77 -6.37
C ALA A 172 -11.61 -13.06 -6.66
N GLU A 173 -12.33 -13.55 -5.66
CA GLU A 173 -13.20 -14.74 -5.81
C GLU A 173 -14.36 -14.46 -6.76
N GLU A 174 -14.99 -13.28 -6.71
CA GLU A 174 -16.06 -12.85 -7.64
C GLU A 174 -15.62 -12.88 -9.11
N VAL A 175 -14.33 -12.64 -9.40
CA VAL A 175 -13.78 -12.65 -10.76
C VAL A 175 -13.07 -13.95 -11.14
N GLY A 176 -13.20 -15.00 -10.32
CA GLY A 176 -12.78 -16.37 -10.65
C GLY A 176 -11.34 -16.73 -10.28
N ILE A 177 -10.71 -16.01 -9.32
CA ILE A 177 -9.47 -16.48 -8.71
C ILE A 177 -9.71 -17.77 -7.95
N ASN A 178 -8.86 -18.77 -8.18
CA ASN A 178 -8.91 -20.03 -7.45
C ASN A 178 -8.23 -19.86 -6.08
N HIS A 179 -9.05 -19.70 -5.05
CA HIS A 179 -8.58 -19.58 -3.67
C HIS A 179 -8.40 -20.95 -3.02
N ILE A 180 -7.21 -21.23 -2.50
CA ILE A 180 -6.84 -22.50 -1.87
C ILE A 180 -6.38 -22.25 -0.44
N GLN A 181 -7.17 -22.68 0.52
CA GLN A 181 -6.84 -22.62 1.95
C GLN A 181 -6.07 -23.89 2.32
N ALA A 182 -4.75 -23.80 2.30
CA ALA A 182 -3.86 -24.92 2.66
C ALA A 182 -2.47 -24.41 2.98
N THR A 183 -1.75 -25.15 3.83
CA THR A 183 -0.35 -24.84 4.16
C THR A 183 0.58 -25.59 3.21
N VAL A 184 1.55 -24.89 2.64
CA VAL A 184 2.59 -25.50 1.80
C VAL A 184 3.54 -26.32 2.67
N LYS A 185 3.66 -27.63 2.39
CA LYS A 185 4.58 -28.56 3.07
C LYS A 185 5.93 -28.67 2.37
N ASN A 186 5.92 -28.65 1.04
CA ASN A 186 7.12 -28.83 0.24
C ASN A 186 6.99 -28.10 -1.10
N ILE A 187 8.12 -27.71 -1.67
CA ILE A 187 8.23 -27.04 -2.96
C ILE A 187 9.16 -27.83 -3.85
N GLU A 188 8.68 -28.19 -5.03
CA GLU A 188 9.45 -28.98 -5.98
C GLU A 188 10.17 -28.10 -6.99
N LEU A 189 11.42 -28.44 -7.25
CA LEU A 189 12.25 -27.80 -8.26
C LEU A 189 12.52 -28.78 -9.40
N ASN A 190 12.67 -28.25 -10.61
CA ASN A 190 13.20 -29.02 -11.73
C ASN A 190 14.74 -29.09 -11.69
N SER A 191 15.34 -29.78 -12.67
CA SER A 191 16.80 -29.92 -12.77
C SER A 191 17.55 -28.60 -12.96
N ASN A 192 16.86 -27.55 -13.39
CA ASN A 192 17.43 -26.21 -13.60
C ASN A 192 17.30 -25.32 -12.34
N GLY A 193 16.61 -25.80 -11.30
CA GLY A 193 16.35 -25.04 -10.08
C GLY A 193 15.08 -24.16 -10.14
N ASP A 194 14.24 -24.28 -11.19
CA ASP A 194 12.99 -23.55 -11.24
C ASP A 194 11.90 -24.25 -10.43
N ILE A 195 11.04 -23.48 -9.77
CA ILE A 195 9.87 -24.01 -9.05
C ILE A 195 8.89 -24.59 -10.05
N THR A 196 8.40 -25.80 -9.80
CA THR A 196 7.43 -26.51 -10.65
C THR A 196 6.10 -26.74 -9.98
N SER A 197 6.10 -26.94 -8.65
CA SER A 197 4.89 -27.19 -7.89
C SER A 197 5.03 -26.90 -6.40
N LEU A 198 3.87 -26.70 -5.76
CA LEU A 198 3.71 -26.61 -4.31
C LEU A 198 2.93 -27.84 -3.82
N LYS A 199 3.51 -28.60 -2.87
CA LYS A 199 2.80 -29.68 -2.16
C LYS A 199 2.13 -29.14 -0.92
N LEU A 200 0.82 -29.34 -0.82
CA LEU A 200 -0.03 -28.82 0.24
C LEU A 200 -0.23 -29.87 1.36
N ASN A 201 -0.70 -29.39 2.51
CA ASN A 201 -0.96 -30.27 3.68
C ASN A 201 -2.19 -31.17 3.51
N ASN A 202 -3.03 -30.92 2.52
CA ASN A 202 -4.17 -31.74 2.14
C ASN A 202 -3.86 -32.74 1.01
N ASP A 203 -2.57 -33.03 0.80
CA ASP A 203 -2.04 -33.94 -0.24
C ASP A 203 -2.24 -33.48 -1.69
N GLN A 204 -2.79 -32.29 -1.91
CA GLN A 204 -2.87 -31.70 -3.24
C GLN A 204 -1.48 -31.20 -3.67
N THR A 205 -1.23 -31.28 -4.98
CA THR A 205 -0.06 -30.66 -5.62
C THR A 205 -0.55 -29.61 -6.60
N LEU A 206 -0.09 -28.38 -6.38
CA LEU A 206 -0.44 -27.24 -7.22
C LEU A 206 0.71 -26.94 -8.18
N TYR A 207 0.49 -27.19 -9.47
CA TYR A 207 1.44 -26.91 -10.53
C TYR A 207 1.26 -25.48 -11.04
N GLY A 208 2.37 -24.84 -11.42
CA GLY A 208 2.35 -23.50 -12.00
C GLY A 208 3.44 -23.29 -13.05
N ASP A 209 3.20 -22.39 -13.97
CA ASP A 209 4.19 -21.93 -14.94
C ASP A 209 4.94 -20.69 -14.42
N PHE A 210 4.34 -19.99 -13.45
CA PHE A 210 4.90 -18.82 -12.80
C PHE A 210 4.44 -18.74 -11.34
N PHE A 211 5.36 -18.43 -10.43
CA PHE A 211 5.11 -18.37 -9.00
C PHE A 211 5.41 -16.98 -8.46
N ILE A 212 4.56 -16.46 -7.58
CA ILE A 212 4.71 -15.15 -6.95
C ILE A 212 4.76 -15.33 -5.44
N ASP A 213 5.85 -14.88 -4.83
CA ASP A 213 6.03 -14.96 -3.38
C ASP A 213 5.42 -13.74 -2.69
N CYS A 214 4.27 -13.95 -2.08
CA CYS A 214 3.59 -12.99 -1.22
C CYS A 214 3.54 -13.47 0.24
N SER A 215 4.46 -14.36 0.63
CA SER A 215 4.54 -14.93 1.98
C SER A 215 5.13 -13.98 3.03
N GLY A 216 5.31 -12.70 2.70
CA GLY A 216 5.79 -11.65 3.59
C GLY A 216 7.22 -11.91 4.08
N PHE A 217 7.48 -11.63 5.35
CA PHE A 217 8.82 -11.85 5.95
C PHE A 217 9.28 -13.30 5.94
N ALA A 218 8.38 -14.24 5.70
CA ALA A 218 8.75 -15.65 5.59
C ALA A 218 9.55 -15.96 4.31
N ALA A 219 9.37 -15.15 3.24
CA ALA A 219 10.07 -15.25 1.96
C ALA A 219 10.27 -16.71 1.48
N ILE A 220 9.16 -17.46 1.47
CA ILE A 220 9.20 -18.93 1.37
C ILE A 220 9.76 -19.38 0.02
N LEU A 221 9.35 -18.75 -1.06
CA LEU A 221 9.84 -19.10 -2.40
C LEU A 221 11.23 -18.50 -2.63
N LEU A 222 11.38 -17.22 -2.35
CA LEU A 222 12.57 -16.48 -2.73
C LEU A 222 13.80 -16.85 -1.88
N GLU A 223 13.71 -16.70 -0.55
CA GLU A 223 14.85 -16.99 0.32
C GLU A 223 14.96 -18.46 0.69
N LYS A 224 13.85 -19.06 1.21
CA LYS A 224 13.91 -20.40 1.76
C LYS A 224 14.07 -21.47 0.69
N THR A 225 13.47 -21.30 -0.49
CA THR A 225 13.53 -22.29 -1.57
C THR A 225 14.64 -21.97 -2.57
N LEU A 226 14.59 -20.78 -3.19
CA LEU A 226 15.53 -20.38 -4.24
C LEU A 226 16.87 -19.87 -3.69
N LYS A 227 17.00 -19.73 -2.37
CA LYS A 227 18.25 -19.31 -1.69
C LYS A 227 18.77 -17.94 -2.13
N VAL A 228 17.89 -17.05 -2.59
CA VAL A 228 18.27 -15.67 -2.86
C VAL A 228 18.58 -14.98 -1.54
N PRO A 229 19.78 -14.42 -1.34
CA PRO A 229 20.18 -13.87 -0.05
C PRO A 229 19.42 -12.56 0.25
N PHE A 230 19.05 -12.36 1.51
CA PHE A 230 18.59 -11.08 2.02
C PHE A 230 19.75 -10.07 2.04
N ILE A 231 19.52 -8.87 1.54
CA ILE A 231 20.47 -7.75 1.58
C ILE A 231 20.01 -6.77 2.66
N SER A 232 20.79 -6.64 3.73
CA SER A 232 20.50 -5.68 4.80
C SER A 232 20.87 -4.27 4.39
N PHE A 233 20.00 -3.33 4.75
CA PHE A 233 20.23 -1.88 4.64
C PHE A 233 20.37 -1.21 6.01
N SER A 234 20.68 -1.98 7.05
CA SER A 234 20.76 -1.49 8.44
C SER A 234 21.74 -0.35 8.64
N ASP A 235 22.79 -0.27 7.81
CA ASP A 235 23.76 0.83 7.86
C ASP A 235 23.17 2.20 7.44
N ASN A 236 22.07 2.17 6.68
CA ASN A 236 21.35 3.37 6.21
C ASN A 236 19.97 3.51 6.83
N LEU A 237 19.32 2.41 7.18
CA LEU A 237 17.96 2.33 7.72
C LEU A 237 18.04 1.65 9.10
N PHE A 238 18.03 2.46 10.15
CA PHE A 238 18.26 1.96 11.52
C PHE A 238 16.99 1.38 12.17
N ASN A 239 15.81 1.76 11.67
CA ASN A 239 14.54 1.30 12.25
C ASN A 239 14.21 -0.08 11.69
N ASP A 240 14.19 -1.08 12.57
CA ASP A 240 13.93 -2.49 12.26
C ASP A 240 12.65 -3.03 12.88
N SER A 241 12.03 -2.26 13.76
CA SER A 241 10.83 -2.67 14.48
C SER A 241 9.90 -1.50 14.76
N ALA A 242 8.60 -1.80 14.92
CA ALA A 242 7.58 -0.84 15.30
C ALA A 242 6.55 -1.50 16.21
N ILE A 243 5.97 -0.71 17.11
CA ILE A 243 4.85 -1.12 17.96
C ILE A 243 3.62 -0.36 17.49
N ALA A 244 2.59 -1.10 17.09
CA ALA A 244 1.28 -0.54 16.78
C ALA A 244 0.36 -0.68 17.98
N ILE A 245 -0.23 0.42 18.42
CA ILE A 245 -1.13 0.46 19.57
C ILE A 245 -2.46 1.05 19.10
N PRO A 246 -3.57 0.31 19.19
CA PRO A 246 -4.89 0.88 18.93
C PRO A 246 -5.22 1.92 20.00
N THR A 247 -5.69 3.07 19.57
CA THR A 247 -6.14 4.15 20.44
C THR A 247 -7.55 4.56 20.07
N GLU A 248 -8.29 5.09 21.05
CA GLU A 248 -9.57 5.72 20.77
C GLU A 248 -9.37 6.99 19.94
N ILE A 249 -10.37 7.34 19.14
CA ILE A 249 -10.36 8.59 18.38
C ILE A 249 -10.58 9.72 19.37
N ASP A 250 -9.58 10.59 19.50
CA ASP A 250 -9.74 11.83 20.25
C ASP A 250 -10.63 12.80 19.45
N GLN A 251 -11.81 13.06 19.98
CA GLN A 251 -12.79 13.95 19.36
C GLN A 251 -12.39 15.43 19.41
N ASN A 252 -11.37 15.77 20.19
CA ASN A 252 -10.89 17.14 20.40
C ASN A 252 -9.65 17.50 19.56
N ILE A 253 -9.08 16.54 18.83
CA ILE A 253 -7.91 16.73 17.95
C ILE A 253 -8.38 16.90 16.51
#